data_1068ffa8b282a8fd927e5b64e652ced8
#
_entry.id   1068ffa8b282a8fd927e5b64e652ced8
#
_cell.length_a   1.000
_cell.length_b   1.000
_cell.length_c   1.000
_cell.angle_alpha   90.00
_cell.angle_beta   90.00
_cell.angle_gamma   90.00
#
_symmetry.space_group_name_H-M   'P 1'
#
loop_
_entity.id
_entity.type
_entity.pdbx_description
1 polymer ?
#
loop_
_entity_poly.entity_id
_entity_poly.type
_entity_poly.pdbx_seq_one_letter_code
_entity_poly.pdbx_strand_id
1 'polypeptide(L)'
;MPAPEAPDAAPVSVRPAPVRCGTDALRVLFLSASQPLEPETLAFLLDRNGHGSVITVVSGTVDPDSVLAVTECLARAAEGLPHATALVLATVRPTGCVLPGDIDRWLEASDLAAAHGVDLIEWYIIGASGAQCPRDLLGEPERWAMLAPNARP
;
A
#
# COMPACT_ATOMS: atom_id res chain seq x y z
N MET A 1 -4.31 -16.33 51.39
CA MET A 1 -3.26 -16.34 50.39
C MET A 1 -3.74 -15.55 49.20
N PRO A 2 -3.16 -14.38 48.92
CA PRO A 2 -3.57 -13.64 47.75
C PRO A 2 -3.22 -14.44 46.50
N ALA A 3 -4.15 -14.52 45.56
CA ALA A 3 -3.89 -15.09 44.28
C ALA A 3 -2.73 -14.34 43.63
N PRO A 4 -1.78 -15.03 42.97
CA PRO A 4 -0.76 -14.33 42.23
C PRO A 4 -1.45 -13.39 41.24
N GLU A 5 -1.17 -12.13 41.34
CA GLU A 5 -1.58 -11.20 40.31
C GLU A 5 -1.06 -11.74 38.97
N ALA A 6 -1.99 -12.00 38.06
CA ALA A 6 -1.62 -12.24 36.70
C ALA A 6 -0.70 -11.10 36.29
N PRO A 7 0.47 -11.39 35.70
CA PRO A 7 1.31 -10.32 35.21
C PRO A 7 0.44 -9.42 34.33
N ASP A 8 0.40 -8.19 34.69
CA ASP A 8 -0.30 -7.18 33.94
C ASP A 8 0.26 -7.28 32.52
N ALA A 9 -0.50 -7.94 31.66
CA ALA A 9 -0.20 -7.96 30.25
C ALA A 9 -0.45 -6.54 29.74
N ALA A 10 0.50 -5.65 30.03
CA ALA A 10 0.58 -4.40 29.30
C ALA A 10 0.45 -4.77 27.83
N PRO A 11 -0.48 -4.16 27.08
CA PRO A 11 -0.55 -4.40 25.66
C PRO A 11 0.84 -4.16 25.10
N VAL A 12 1.48 -5.23 24.67
CA VAL A 12 2.71 -5.11 23.92
C VAL A 12 2.29 -4.39 22.67
N SER A 13 2.55 -3.09 22.64
CA SER A 13 2.48 -2.32 21.42
C SER A 13 3.53 -2.89 20.48
N VAL A 14 3.17 -3.97 19.79
CA VAL A 14 3.97 -4.47 18.69
C VAL A 14 3.85 -3.44 17.60
N ARG A 15 4.82 -2.54 17.52
CA ARG A 15 4.96 -1.71 16.34
C ARG A 15 5.11 -2.66 15.17
N PRO A 16 4.21 -2.61 14.17
CA PRO A 16 4.40 -3.39 12.97
C PRO A 16 5.77 -3.05 12.38
N ALA A 17 6.46 -4.06 11.89
CA ALA A 17 7.77 -3.87 11.25
C ALA A 17 7.62 -2.86 10.11
N PRO A 18 8.61 -1.98 9.90
CA PRO A 18 8.54 -1.02 8.82
C PRO A 18 8.51 -1.71 7.46
N VAL A 19 7.77 -1.12 6.53
CA VAL A 19 7.71 -1.56 5.14
C VAL A 19 8.76 -0.80 4.36
N ARG A 20 9.80 -1.49 3.89
CA ARG A 20 10.94 -0.87 3.22
C ARG A 20 11.24 -1.43 1.83
N CYS A 21 10.55 -2.48 1.45
CA CYS A 21 10.74 -3.13 0.16
C CYS A 21 9.45 -3.84 -0.28
N GLY A 22 9.47 -4.33 -1.51
CA GLY A 22 8.32 -5.03 -2.08
C GLY A 22 7.91 -6.26 -1.30
N THR A 23 8.85 -7.03 -0.77
CA THR A 23 8.55 -8.21 0.04
C THR A 23 7.77 -7.84 1.31
N ASP A 24 8.18 -6.77 1.99
CA ASP A 24 7.47 -6.29 3.18
C ASP A 24 6.05 -5.85 2.82
N ALA A 25 5.91 -5.09 1.74
CA ALA A 25 4.62 -4.58 1.28
C ALA A 25 3.67 -5.73 0.90
N LEU A 26 4.14 -6.69 0.13
CA LEU A 26 3.34 -7.83 -0.29
C LEU A 26 2.88 -8.67 0.90
N ARG A 27 3.73 -8.84 1.90
CA ARG A 27 3.36 -9.56 3.13
C ARG A 27 2.16 -8.87 3.81
N VAL A 28 2.22 -7.57 3.97
CA VAL A 28 1.12 -6.78 4.56
C VAL A 28 -0.14 -6.91 3.72
N LEU A 29 -0.03 -6.77 2.41
CA LEU A 29 -1.15 -6.81 1.49
C LEU A 29 -1.82 -8.20 1.48
N PHE A 30 -1.04 -9.27 1.41
CA PHE A 30 -1.59 -10.64 1.42
C PHE A 30 -2.25 -10.99 2.75
N LEU A 31 -1.76 -10.48 3.87
CA LEU A 31 -2.40 -10.67 5.17
C LEU A 31 -3.72 -9.91 5.27
N SER A 32 -3.87 -8.82 4.54
CA SER A 32 -5.03 -7.94 4.60
C SER A 32 -6.08 -8.24 3.54
N ALA A 33 -5.69 -8.88 2.45
CA ALA A 33 -6.60 -9.24 1.37
C ALA A 33 -7.61 -10.28 1.81
N SER A 34 -8.82 -10.20 1.27
CA SER A 34 -9.88 -11.18 1.52
C SER A 34 -9.47 -12.56 1.06
N GLN A 35 -9.84 -13.58 1.84
CA GLN A 35 -9.63 -14.98 1.51
C GLN A 35 -10.99 -15.72 1.49
N PRO A 36 -11.42 -16.27 0.33
CA PRO A 36 -10.75 -16.24 -0.97
C PRO A 36 -10.65 -14.84 -1.55
N LEU A 37 -9.79 -14.65 -2.54
CA LEU A 37 -9.59 -13.36 -3.19
C LEU A 37 -10.90 -12.83 -3.77
N GLU A 38 -11.17 -11.56 -3.54
CA GLU A 38 -12.33 -10.83 -4.05
C GLU A 38 -11.87 -9.54 -4.72
N PRO A 39 -12.65 -8.99 -5.68
CA PRO A 39 -12.32 -7.68 -6.25
C PRO A 39 -12.30 -6.62 -5.16
N GLU A 40 -11.13 -6.07 -4.89
CA GLU A 40 -10.93 -5.02 -3.89
C GLU A 40 -9.66 -4.23 -4.19
N THR A 41 -9.60 -3.03 -3.65
CA THR A 41 -8.38 -2.22 -3.68
C THR A 41 -7.92 -1.99 -2.26
N LEU A 42 -6.66 -2.28 -2.00
CA LEU A 42 -6.02 -2.04 -0.71
C LEU A 42 -5.07 -0.87 -0.85
N ALA A 43 -4.99 -0.07 0.19
CA ALA A 43 -4.08 1.07 0.22
C ALA A 43 -3.59 1.33 1.63
N PHE A 44 -2.34 1.73 1.76
CA PHE A 44 -1.81 2.21 3.03
C PHE A 44 -0.79 3.33 2.80
N LEU A 45 -0.73 4.22 3.77
CA LEU A 45 0.21 5.34 3.76
C LEU A 45 1.41 4.99 4.62
N LEU A 46 2.58 5.45 4.22
CA LEU A 46 3.83 5.26 4.94
C LEU A 46 4.45 6.60 5.29
N ASP A 47 5.15 6.65 6.43
CA ASP A 47 6.06 7.73 6.74
C ASP A 47 7.44 7.47 6.12
N ARG A 48 8.38 8.39 6.35
CA ARG A 48 9.74 8.28 5.81
C ARG A 48 10.51 7.06 6.32
N ASN A 49 10.11 6.54 7.47
CA ASN A 49 10.75 5.37 8.08
C ASN A 49 10.09 4.06 7.66
N GLY A 50 9.08 4.12 6.78
CA GLY A 50 8.35 2.95 6.32
C GLY A 50 7.28 2.47 7.29
N HIS A 51 6.96 3.23 8.34
CA HIS A 51 5.89 2.88 9.26
C HIS A 51 4.54 3.21 8.63
N GLY A 52 3.66 2.22 8.68
CA GLY A 52 2.36 2.31 8.02
C GLY A 52 1.25 2.87 8.89
N SER A 53 0.28 3.44 8.23
CA SER A 53 -1.02 3.76 8.77
C SER A 53 -1.93 2.52 8.75
N VAL A 54 -3.18 2.72 9.08
CA VAL A 54 -4.21 1.70 8.91
C VAL A 54 -4.34 1.35 7.42
N ILE A 55 -4.51 0.07 7.13
CA ILE A 55 -4.79 -0.37 5.76
C ILE A 55 -6.25 -0.10 5.44
N THR A 56 -6.47 0.58 4.33
CA THR A 56 -7.80 0.82 3.80
C THR A 56 -8.12 -0.23 2.75
N VAL A 57 -9.26 -0.88 2.90
CA VAL A 57 -9.76 -1.86 1.94
C VAL A 57 -11.07 -1.35 1.35
N VAL A 58 -11.10 -1.18 0.03
CA VAL A 58 -12.29 -0.78 -0.71
C VAL A 58 -12.79 -1.98 -1.48
N SER A 59 -13.91 -2.55 -1.04
CA SER A 59 -14.48 -3.77 -1.63
C SER A 59 -15.24 -3.47 -2.94
N GLY A 60 -15.30 -4.47 -3.80
CA GLY A 60 -16.12 -4.41 -5.02
C GLY A 60 -15.56 -3.52 -6.13
N THR A 61 -14.28 -3.23 -6.14
CA THR A 61 -13.63 -2.39 -7.15
C THR A 61 -13.36 -3.20 -8.42
N VAL A 62 -14.37 -3.38 -9.23
CA VAL A 62 -14.27 -4.12 -10.50
C VAL A 62 -13.91 -3.22 -11.69
N ASP A 63 -14.20 -1.92 -11.60
CA ASP A 63 -13.82 -0.96 -12.62
C ASP A 63 -12.29 -0.77 -12.60
N PRO A 64 -11.61 -0.92 -13.74
CA PRO A 64 -10.16 -0.71 -13.80
C PRO A 64 -9.70 0.67 -13.33
N ASP A 65 -10.52 1.69 -13.45
CA ASP A 65 -10.22 3.06 -13.04
C ASP A 65 -10.46 3.31 -11.54
N SER A 66 -10.99 2.34 -10.81
CA SER A 66 -11.23 2.48 -9.36
C SER A 66 -9.97 2.85 -8.58
N VAL A 67 -8.81 2.39 -9.03
CA VAL A 67 -7.52 2.71 -8.40
C VAL A 67 -7.26 4.22 -8.39
N LEU A 68 -7.71 4.95 -9.39
CA LEU A 68 -7.52 6.41 -9.47
C LEU A 68 -8.32 7.13 -8.39
N ALA A 69 -9.58 6.72 -8.19
CA ALA A 69 -10.42 7.29 -7.14
C ALA A 69 -9.88 6.97 -5.73
N VAL A 70 -9.41 5.76 -5.52
CA VAL A 70 -8.79 5.36 -4.25
C VAL A 70 -7.51 6.15 -4.00
N THR A 71 -6.68 6.32 -5.01
CA THR A 71 -5.44 7.11 -4.93
C THR A 71 -5.75 8.54 -4.52
N GLU A 72 -6.69 9.18 -5.17
CA GLU A 72 -7.05 10.56 -4.85
C GLU A 72 -7.58 10.69 -3.42
N CYS A 73 -8.43 9.76 -3.01
CA CYS A 73 -8.99 9.73 -1.66
C CYS A 73 -7.89 9.62 -0.60
N LEU A 74 -6.96 8.69 -0.77
CA LEU A 74 -5.86 8.48 0.16
C LEU A 74 -4.86 9.65 0.16
N ALA A 75 -4.56 10.20 -1.00
CA ALA A 75 -3.66 11.33 -1.12
C ALA A 75 -4.23 12.60 -0.43
N ARG A 76 -5.53 12.82 -0.56
CA ARG A 76 -6.22 13.90 0.19
C ARG A 76 -6.20 13.65 1.69
N ALA A 77 -6.45 12.42 2.12
CA ALA A 77 -6.38 12.07 3.53
C ALA A 77 -4.97 12.31 4.10
N ALA A 78 -3.93 12.07 3.31
CA ALA A 78 -2.55 12.31 3.70
C ALA A 78 -2.25 13.77 4.00
N GLU A 79 -2.96 14.72 3.41
CA GLU A 79 -2.80 16.14 3.71
C GLU A 79 -3.07 16.46 5.17
N GLY A 80 -3.96 15.70 5.82
CA GLY A 80 -4.24 15.82 7.25
C GLY A 80 -3.32 15.02 8.15
N LEU A 81 -2.37 14.28 7.58
CA LEU A 81 -1.45 13.41 8.30
C LEU A 81 -0.01 13.86 8.03
N PRO A 82 0.59 14.67 8.92
CA PRO A 82 1.84 15.37 8.62
C PRO A 82 3.04 14.45 8.34
N HIS A 83 2.96 13.19 8.75
CA HIS A 83 4.05 12.23 8.55
C HIS A 83 3.82 11.28 7.36
N ALA A 84 2.64 11.29 6.76
CA ALA A 84 2.35 10.45 5.61
C ALA A 84 3.00 11.05 4.36
N THR A 85 4.01 10.37 3.81
CA THR A 85 4.78 10.85 2.66
C THR A 85 4.71 9.93 1.47
N ALA A 86 4.26 8.70 1.65
CA ALA A 86 4.23 7.68 0.61
C ALA A 86 2.97 6.85 0.66
N LEU A 87 2.61 6.29 -0.47
CA LEU A 87 1.41 5.49 -0.68
C LEU A 87 1.79 4.18 -1.37
N VAL A 88 1.21 3.09 -0.90
CA VAL A 88 1.27 1.77 -1.55
C VAL A 88 -0.14 1.32 -1.85
N LEU A 89 -0.35 0.84 -3.07
CA LEU A 89 -1.66 0.39 -3.57
C LEU A 89 -1.59 -1.06 -4.01
N ALA A 90 -2.70 -1.75 -3.89
CA ALA A 90 -2.92 -3.05 -4.51
C ALA A 90 -4.35 -3.14 -5.05
N THR A 91 -4.49 -3.66 -6.26
CA THR A 91 -5.78 -4.01 -6.85
C THR A 91 -5.85 -5.51 -6.95
N VAL A 92 -6.86 -6.12 -6.34
CA VAL A 92 -7.08 -7.56 -6.39
C VAL A 92 -8.02 -7.87 -7.55
N ARG A 93 -7.53 -8.68 -8.47
CA ARG A 93 -8.27 -9.21 -9.61
C ARG A 93 -8.21 -10.72 -9.56
N PRO A 94 -9.16 -11.40 -8.90
CA PRO A 94 -9.04 -12.84 -8.58
C PRO A 94 -8.73 -13.72 -9.79
N THR A 95 -9.28 -13.41 -10.94
CA THR A 95 -9.09 -14.18 -12.18
C THR A 95 -8.30 -13.42 -13.24
N GLY A 96 -7.73 -12.28 -12.87
CA GLY A 96 -7.07 -11.38 -13.81
C GLY A 96 -5.59 -11.19 -13.56
N CYS A 97 -5.05 -10.32 -14.38
CA CYS A 97 -3.66 -9.89 -14.35
C CYS A 97 -3.63 -8.40 -14.72
N VAL A 98 -2.46 -7.88 -15.08
CA VAL A 98 -2.35 -6.52 -15.61
C VAL A 98 -3.21 -6.40 -16.88
N LEU A 99 -3.99 -5.33 -16.94
CA LEU A 99 -4.87 -5.03 -18.06
C LEU A 99 -4.25 -3.97 -18.99
N PRO A 100 -4.68 -3.93 -20.26
CA PRO A 100 -4.38 -2.77 -21.10
C PRO A 100 -4.82 -1.48 -20.41
N GLY A 101 -3.99 -0.47 -20.47
CA GLY A 101 -4.26 0.81 -19.81
C GLY A 101 -3.74 0.91 -18.37
N ASP A 102 -3.28 -0.17 -17.76
CA ASP A 102 -2.74 -0.11 -16.39
C ASP A 102 -1.42 0.69 -16.31
N ILE A 103 -0.63 0.68 -17.36
CA ILE A 103 0.57 1.53 -17.40
C ILE A 103 0.17 3.00 -17.32
N ASP A 104 -0.86 3.39 -18.08
CA ASP A 104 -1.36 4.77 -18.06
C ASP A 104 -1.97 5.11 -16.69
N ARG A 105 -2.68 4.16 -16.08
CA ARG A 105 -3.23 4.32 -14.73
C ARG A 105 -2.12 4.48 -13.68
N TRP A 106 -1.04 3.74 -13.82
CA TRP A 106 0.13 3.89 -12.96
C TRP A 106 0.69 5.31 -13.01
N LEU A 107 0.87 5.85 -14.21
CA LEU A 107 1.36 7.21 -14.42
C LEU A 107 0.38 8.24 -13.87
N GLU A 108 -0.91 8.08 -14.13
CA GLU A 108 -1.95 8.99 -13.65
C GLU A 108 -2.08 8.95 -12.14
N ALA A 109 -2.07 7.75 -11.53
CA ALA A 109 -2.10 7.60 -10.08
C ALA A 109 -0.88 8.24 -9.42
N SER A 110 0.31 8.09 -10.02
CA SER A 110 1.53 8.74 -9.55
C SER A 110 1.39 10.25 -9.54
N ASP A 111 0.82 10.82 -10.59
CA ASP A 111 0.60 12.27 -10.71
C ASP A 111 -0.45 12.77 -9.70
N LEU A 112 -1.53 12.01 -9.52
CA LEU A 112 -2.56 12.33 -8.53
C LEU A 112 -1.99 12.36 -7.11
N ALA A 113 -1.19 11.37 -6.76
CA ALA A 113 -0.54 11.31 -5.45
C ALA A 113 0.42 12.49 -5.28
N ALA A 114 1.27 12.74 -6.25
CA ALA A 114 2.25 13.81 -6.23
C ALA A 114 1.59 15.20 -6.09
N ALA A 115 0.45 15.41 -6.71
CA ALA A 115 -0.31 16.65 -6.60
C ALA A 115 -0.73 16.97 -5.16
N HIS A 116 -0.82 15.96 -4.30
CA HIS A 116 -1.12 16.10 -2.87
C HIS A 116 0.11 15.94 -1.97
N GLY A 117 1.30 15.92 -2.54
CA GLY A 117 2.54 15.82 -1.79
C GLY A 117 2.88 14.39 -1.31
N VAL A 118 2.31 13.38 -1.93
CA VAL A 118 2.53 11.98 -1.58
C VAL A 118 3.22 11.28 -2.75
N ASP A 119 4.21 10.46 -2.44
CA ASP A 119 4.88 9.63 -3.43
C ASP A 119 4.18 8.28 -3.54
N LEU A 120 3.68 7.94 -4.71
CA LEU A 120 3.20 6.59 -4.98
C LEU A 120 4.42 5.67 -5.18
N ILE A 121 4.63 4.77 -4.23
CA ILE A 121 5.81 3.89 -4.23
C ILE A 121 5.59 2.71 -5.15
N GLU A 122 4.45 2.02 -5.03
CA GLU A 122 4.16 0.86 -5.85
C GLU A 122 2.66 0.63 -5.96
N TRP A 123 2.27 0.03 -7.06
CA TRP A 123 0.92 -0.48 -7.29
C TRP A 123 1.03 -1.94 -7.72
N TYR A 124 0.51 -2.84 -6.89
CA TYR A 124 0.48 -4.26 -7.15
C TYR A 124 -0.87 -4.66 -7.73
N ILE A 125 -0.83 -5.48 -8.75
CA ILE A 125 -2.01 -6.19 -9.25
C ILE A 125 -1.91 -7.62 -8.71
N ILE A 126 -2.80 -7.98 -7.80
CA ILE A 126 -2.82 -9.27 -7.12
C ILE A 126 -3.87 -10.15 -7.75
N GLY A 127 -3.46 -11.31 -8.23
CA GLY A 127 -4.35 -12.32 -8.79
C GLY A 127 -4.03 -13.71 -8.26
N ALA A 128 -4.72 -14.71 -8.77
CA ALA A 128 -4.51 -16.11 -8.36
C ALA A 128 -3.09 -16.62 -8.63
N SER A 129 -2.40 -16.05 -9.62
CA SER A 129 -1.04 -16.46 -10.00
C SER A 129 0.06 -15.64 -9.33
N GLY A 130 -0.28 -14.68 -8.47
CA GLY A 130 0.69 -13.84 -7.78
C GLY A 130 0.47 -12.36 -8.00
N ALA A 131 1.51 -11.56 -7.79
CA ALA A 131 1.47 -10.12 -7.91
C ALA A 131 2.31 -9.63 -9.10
N GLN A 132 1.80 -8.64 -9.80
CA GLN A 132 2.48 -7.96 -10.91
C GLN A 132 2.44 -6.46 -10.67
N CYS A 133 3.38 -5.73 -11.25
CA CYS A 133 3.46 -4.28 -11.13
C CYS A 133 3.45 -3.63 -12.51
N PRO A 134 2.49 -2.74 -12.82
CA PRO A 134 2.53 -1.97 -14.07
C PRO A 134 3.83 -1.19 -14.25
N ARG A 135 4.42 -0.69 -13.16
CA ARG A 135 5.73 -0.03 -13.18
C ARG A 135 6.81 -0.90 -13.84
N ASP A 136 6.84 -2.19 -13.50
CA ASP A 136 7.82 -3.12 -14.03
C ASP A 136 7.66 -3.31 -15.54
N LEU A 137 6.43 -3.36 -16.02
CA LEU A 137 6.13 -3.44 -17.45
C LEU A 137 6.57 -2.19 -18.21
N LEU A 138 6.51 -1.02 -17.56
CA LEU A 138 7.01 0.23 -18.12
C LEU A 138 8.55 0.29 -18.13
N GLY A 139 9.20 -0.58 -17.34
CA GLY A 139 10.66 -0.59 -17.22
C GLY A 139 11.20 0.45 -16.23
N GLU A 140 10.37 1.06 -15.42
CA GLU A 140 10.82 1.96 -14.36
C GLU A 140 11.46 1.19 -13.20
N PRO A 141 12.52 1.73 -12.57
CA PRO A 141 13.08 1.14 -11.36
C PRO A 141 12.10 1.26 -10.18
N GLU A 142 12.27 0.38 -9.19
CA GLU A 142 11.52 0.46 -7.94
C GLU A 142 11.77 1.78 -7.23
N ARG A 143 10.74 2.27 -6.52
CA ARG A 143 10.77 3.59 -5.86
C ARG A 143 11.01 3.50 -4.35
N TRP A 144 11.35 2.34 -3.82
CA TRP A 144 11.53 2.17 -2.38
C TRP A 144 12.64 3.04 -1.81
N ALA A 145 13.63 3.41 -2.61
CA ALA A 145 14.69 4.34 -2.21
C ALA A 145 14.15 5.72 -1.82
N MET A 146 12.97 6.12 -2.30
CA MET A 146 12.34 7.39 -1.95
C MET A 146 11.94 7.45 -0.48
N LEU A 147 11.80 6.30 0.19
CA LEU A 147 11.52 6.21 1.62
C LEU A 147 12.78 6.29 2.49
N ALA A 148 13.97 6.20 1.89
CA ALA A 148 15.21 6.19 2.67
C ALA A 148 15.36 7.51 3.44
N PRO A 149 15.38 7.47 4.79
CA PRO A 149 15.30 8.69 5.60
C PRO A 149 16.54 9.57 5.53
N ASN A 150 17.57 9.19 4.87
CA ASN A 150 18.76 9.99 4.65
C ASN A 150 19.51 9.44 3.46
N ALA A 151 18.99 9.71 2.27
CA ALA A 151 19.87 9.74 1.13
C ALA A 151 20.84 10.92 1.37
N ARG A 152 21.85 10.67 2.14
CA ARG A 152 22.94 11.64 2.26
C ARG A 152 23.60 11.75 0.91
N PRO A 153 23.83 12.95 0.44
CA PRO A 153 24.73 13.12 -0.66
C PRO A 153 26.09 12.52 -0.33
#